data_e378410cd919eed4ed6d468ec8b16fb7
#
_entry.id   e378410cd919eed4ed6d468ec8b16fb7
#
_cell.length_a   1.000
_cell.length_b   1.000
_cell.length_c   1.000
_cell.angle_alpha   90.00
_cell.angle_beta   90.00
_cell.angle_gamma   90.00
#
_symmetry.space_group_name_H-M   'P 1'
#
loop_
_entity.id
_entity.type
_entity.pdbx_description
1 polymer ?
#
loop_
_entity_poly.entity_id
_entity_poly.type
_entity_poly.pdbx_seq_one_letter_code
_entity_poly.pdbx_strand_id
1 'polypeptide(L)'
;MASHRRPKQPSRTRVTVLTATAAAAVALSSQAAQADPAQKKQDVKAKVDKLYEEAEQATEKYNGVKEDQKELQKEVEDLQDKVARGQGELNQLRKGLGAVASGQYRSGSIDPSVQLFLSGDPDTYLEKAATLDQLSGKQAEQLKGIADKQRRLAQERAEASAKIRDLTETRKALGDKKDEIKGKLAEAQELLNTLTAKERAALQAKEDRANRSNDRVNLGDDVPASQRGAAALSAAQAKIGSPYVWGATGPSSFDCSGLTSWAYQQAGQSLPRTSQEQANAGTRISSQDALKPGDLVLFYGDLHHIGLYAGNGQVLHAPKPGAAVRYESINNMPYMFGVRV
;
A
#
# COMPACT_ATOMS: atom_id res chain seq x y z
N MET A 1 48.64 17.78 -17.94
CA MET A 1 48.10 17.02 -16.81
C MET A 1 46.67 17.51 -16.54
N ALA A 2 45.68 16.83 -17.06
CA ALA A 2 44.28 17.17 -16.88
C ALA A 2 43.63 16.18 -15.92
N SER A 3 43.23 16.69 -14.76
CA SER A 3 42.59 15.93 -13.69
C SER A 3 41.14 15.67 -14.06
N HIS A 4 40.78 14.42 -14.34
CA HIS A 4 39.37 14.02 -14.50
C HIS A 4 38.70 13.86 -13.14
N ARG A 5 37.95 14.85 -12.72
CA ARG A 5 36.99 14.70 -11.58
C ARG A 5 35.81 13.86 -12.05
N ARG A 6 35.64 12.66 -11.50
CA ARG A 6 34.46 11.85 -11.59
C ARG A 6 33.30 12.54 -10.81
N PRO A 7 32.09 12.61 -11.36
CA PRO A 7 30.94 13.08 -10.59
C PRO A 7 30.60 12.06 -9.50
N LYS A 8 30.31 12.56 -8.29
CA LYS A 8 29.83 11.75 -7.16
C LYS A 8 28.43 11.20 -7.47
N GLN A 9 28.30 9.88 -7.40
CA GLN A 9 27.00 9.23 -7.42
C GLN A 9 26.18 9.65 -6.18
N PRO A 10 24.84 9.85 -6.30
CA PRO A 10 23.99 10.09 -5.15
C PRO A 10 23.95 8.84 -4.27
N SER A 11 24.15 9.06 -2.97
CA SER A 11 24.09 8.00 -1.96
C SER A 11 22.69 7.38 -1.93
N ARG A 12 22.59 6.12 -2.31
CA ARG A 12 21.41 5.31 -2.08
C ARG A 12 21.24 5.16 -0.56
N THR A 13 20.20 5.75 -0.02
CA THR A 13 19.76 5.50 1.35
C THR A 13 19.33 4.03 1.40
N ARG A 14 20.22 3.17 1.88
CA ARG A 14 19.86 1.79 2.20
C ARG A 14 18.95 1.86 3.42
N VAL A 15 17.67 1.57 3.23
CA VAL A 15 16.78 1.22 4.33
C VAL A 15 17.29 -0.12 4.88
N THR A 16 18.07 -0.04 5.94
CA THR A 16 18.51 -1.22 6.68
C THR A 16 17.29 -1.69 7.49
N VAL A 17 16.57 -2.67 7.00
CA VAL A 17 15.63 -3.42 7.81
C VAL A 17 16.45 -4.20 8.82
N LEU A 18 16.52 -3.68 10.04
CA LEU A 18 17.07 -4.39 11.19
C LEU A 18 16.08 -5.51 11.56
N THR A 19 16.31 -6.70 11.06
CA THR A 19 15.71 -7.91 11.60
C THR A 19 16.37 -8.21 12.94
N ALA A 20 15.78 -7.70 14.01
CA ALA A 20 16.09 -8.16 15.36
C ALA A 20 15.41 -9.53 15.55
N THR A 21 16.11 -10.61 15.22
CA THR A 21 15.74 -11.97 15.68
C THR A 21 16.10 -12.08 17.14
N ALA A 22 15.15 -11.77 18.00
CA ALA A 22 15.22 -12.17 19.41
C ALA A 22 14.84 -13.64 19.49
N ALA A 23 15.82 -14.53 19.41
CA ALA A 23 15.67 -15.91 19.84
C ALA A 23 15.63 -15.92 21.38
N ALA A 24 14.44 -15.82 21.94
CA ALA A 24 14.23 -16.12 23.36
C ALA A 24 14.18 -17.64 23.52
N ALA A 25 15.33 -18.22 23.84
CA ALA A 25 15.39 -19.59 24.37
C ALA A 25 14.71 -19.60 25.75
N VAL A 26 13.47 -20.05 25.82
CA VAL A 26 12.78 -20.32 27.10
C VAL A 26 13.33 -21.64 27.63
N ALA A 27 14.23 -21.56 28.60
CA ALA A 27 14.61 -22.71 29.43
C ALA A 27 13.38 -23.14 30.24
N LEU A 28 12.75 -24.23 29.85
CA LEU A 28 11.73 -24.92 30.64
C LEU A 28 12.40 -25.61 31.84
N SER A 29 12.55 -24.86 32.94
CA SER A 29 12.80 -25.52 34.25
C SER A 29 11.49 -26.15 34.70
N SER A 30 11.47 -27.49 34.77
CA SER A 30 10.40 -28.30 35.34
C SER A 30 10.30 -28.04 36.84
N GLN A 31 9.50 -27.04 37.23
CA GLN A 31 8.90 -27.01 38.55
C GLN A 31 7.43 -27.37 38.38
N ALA A 32 7.08 -28.63 38.78
CA ALA A 32 5.72 -29.03 39.01
C ALA A 32 5.19 -28.33 40.27
N ALA A 33 5.02 -27.02 40.20
CA ALA A 33 4.14 -26.30 41.10
C ALA A 33 2.72 -26.45 40.51
N GLN A 34 1.80 -27.01 41.28
CA GLN A 34 0.37 -27.00 40.95
C GLN A 34 -0.08 -25.54 40.84
N ALA A 35 0.06 -24.96 39.66
CA ALA A 35 -0.50 -23.66 39.39
C ALA A 35 -2.03 -23.77 39.50
N ASP A 36 -2.62 -22.88 40.28
CA ASP A 36 -4.08 -22.74 40.40
C ASP A 36 -4.70 -22.73 38.99
N PRO A 37 -5.69 -23.58 38.70
CA PRO A 37 -6.35 -23.61 37.38
C PRO A 37 -6.84 -22.22 36.91
N ALA A 38 -7.23 -21.34 37.84
CA ALA A 38 -7.64 -19.98 37.54
C ALA A 38 -6.46 -19.14 37.03
N GLN A 39 -5.28 -19.28 37.62
CA GLN A 39 -4.05 -18.59 37.23
C GLN A 39 -3.57 -19.05 35.84
N LYS A 40 -3.56 -20.40 35.64
CA LYS A 40 -3.23 -20.97 34.32
C LYS A 40 -4.13 -20.42 33.20
N LYS A 41 -5.43 -20.29 33.45
CA LYS A 41 -6.39 -19.70 32.46
C LYS A 41 -6.10 -18.23 32.17
N GLN A 42 -5.75 -17.43 33.19
CA GLN A 42 -5.40 -16.03 33.04
C GLN A 42 -4.11 -15.86 32.22
N ASP A 43 -3.09 -16.68 32.52
CA ASP A 43 -1.80 -16.66 31.81
C ASP A 43 -1.98 -17.03 30.33
N VAL A 44 -2.78 -18.07 30.04
CA VAL A 44 -3.08 -18.46 28.66
C VAL A 44 -3.85 -17.31 27.93
N LYS A 45 -4.85 -16.75 28.60
CA LYS A 45 -5.60 -15.62 28.01
C LYS A 45 -4.68 -14.44 27.68
N ALA A 46 -3.82 -14.03 28.61
CA ALA A 46 -2.89 -12.92 28.40
C ALA A 46 -1.93 -13.18 27.22
N LYS A 47 -1.43 -14.41 27.08
CA LYS A 47 -0.58 -14.81 25.95
C LYS A 47 -1.35 -14.79 24.63
N VAL A 48 -2.58 -15.28 24.61
CA VAL A 48 -3.46 -15.27 23.43
C VAL A 48 -3.79 -13.85 23.02
N ASP A 49 -4.15 -12.97 23.97
CA ASP A 49 -4.43 -11.57 23.69
C ASP A 49 -3.20 -10.87 23.09
N LYS A 50 -2.00 -11.14 23.63
CA LYS A 50 -0.73 -10.62 23.07
C LYS A 50 -0.45 -11.12 21.65
N LEU A 51 -0.68 -12.40 21.38
CA LEU A 51 -0.52 -12.96 20.03
C LEU A 51 -1.49 -12.35 19.02
N TYR A 52 -2.72 -12.05 19.45
CA TYR A 52 -3.69 -11.34 18.62
C TYR A 52 -3.26 -9.89 18.33
N GLU A 53 -2.73 -9.18 19.35
CA GLU A 53 -2.16 -7.83 19.19
C GLU A 53 -0.98 -7.84 18.19
N GLU A 54 -0.05 -8.79 18.37
CA GLU A 54 1.09 -8.95 17.44
C GLU A 54 0.63 -9.36 16.02
N ALA A 55 -0.43 -10.16 15.90
CA ALA A 55 -1.02 -10.49 14.60
C ALA A 55 -1.69 -9.26 13.95
N GLU A 56 -2.30 -8.37 14.74
CA GLU A 56 -2.88 -7.13 14.26
C GLU A 56 -1.81 -6.15 13.78
N GLN A 57 -0.73 -5.97 14.53
CA GLN A 57 0.44 -5.20 14.10
C GLN A 57 1.03 -5.71 12.77
N ALA A 58 1.15 -7.03 12.63
CA ALA A 58 1.60 -7.66 11.39
C ALA A 58 0.58 -7.45 10.26
N THR A 59 -0.72 -7.44 10.58
CA THR A 59 -1.82 -7.19 9.62
C THR A 59 -1.74 -5.78 9.04
N GLU A 60 -1.56 -4.77 9.88
CA GLU A 60 -1.43 -3.38 9.39
C GLU A 60 -0.19 -3.22 8.49
N LYS A 61 0.94 -3.82 8.87
CA LYS A 61 2.13 -3.86 8.00
C LYS A 61 1.87 -4.60 6.67
N TYR A 62 1.14 -5.70 6.70
CA TYR A 62 0.73 -6.42 5.50
C TYR A 62 -0.18 -5.57 4.62
N ASN A 63 -1.15 -4.87 5.22
CA ASN A 63 -2.07 -4.00 4.50
C ASN A 63 -1.33 -2.87 3.78
N GLY A 64 -0.38 -2.21 4.46
CA GLY A 64 0.47 -1.17 3.86
C GLY A 64 1.27 -1.70 2.67
N VAL A 65 2.03 -2.79 2.86
CA VAL A 65 2.81 -3.39 1.75
C VAL A 65 1.91 -3.85 0.59
N LYS A 66 0.66 -4.23 0.87
CA LYS A 66 -0.32 -4.61 -0.16
C LYS A 66 -0.78 -3.40 -0.99
N GLU A 67 -0.97 -2.23 -0.38
CA GLU A 67 -1.26 -1.00 -1.13
C GLU A 67 -0.05 -0.55 -1.95
N ASP A 68 1.16 -0.56 -1.37
CA ASP A 68 2.42 -0.29 -2.10
C ASP A 68 2.56 -1.21 -3.33
N GLN A 69 2.23 -2.51 -3.17
CA GLN A 69 2.22 -3.46 -4.29
C GLN A 69 1.27 -3.04 -5.40
N LYS A 70 0.08 -2.59 -5.05
CA LYS A 70 -0.95 -2.20 -6.01
C LYS A 70 -0.55 -0.95 -6.79
N GLU A 71 0.02 0.05 -6.11
CA GLU A 71 0.56 1.26 -6.75
C GLU A 71 1.72 0.91 -7.68
N LEU A 72 2.66 0.12 -7.18
CA LEU A 72 3.83 -0.31 -7.95
C LEU A 72 3.43 -1.16 -9.17
N GLN A 73 2.41 -2.00 -9.04
CA GLN A 73 1.86 -2.76 -10.16
C GLN A 73 1.34 -1.83 -11.27
N LYS A 74 0.60 -0.79 -10.89
CA LYS A 74 0.08 0.21 -11.84
C LYS A 74 1.21 0.99 -12.53
N GLU A 75 2.22 1.40 -11.76
CA GLU A 75 3.39 2.07 -12.33
C GLU A 75 4.12 1.18 -13.36
N VAL A 76 4.26 -0.13 -13.06
CA VAL A 76 4.86 -1.09 -13.99
C VAL A 76 4.04 -1.21 -15.26
N GLU A 77 2.72 -1.31 -15.18
CA GLU A 77 1.82 -1.37 -16.32
C GLU A 77 1.92 -0.10 -17.19
N ASP A 78 1.89 1.08 -16.56
CA ASP A 78 2.03 2.38 -17.26
C ASP A 78 3.38 2.51 -17.97
N LEU A 79 4.47 2.05 -17.34
CA LEU A 79 5.81 2.07 -17.94
C LEU A 79 5.95 1.07 -19.09
N GLN A 80 5.37 -0.13 -18.97
CA GLN A 80 5.35 -1.13 -20.05
C GLN A 80 4.60 -0.58 -21.28
N ASP A 81 3.48 0.08 -21.07
CA ASP A 81 2.71 0.72 -22.13
C ASP A 81 3.50 1.85 -22.81
N LYS A 82 4.22 2.68 -22.04
CA LYS A 82 5.10 3.72 -22.58
C LYS A 82 6.21 3.12 -23.44
N VAL A 83 6.86 2.07 -22.95
CA VAL A 83 7.90 1.34 -23.68
C VAL A 83 7.36 0.75 -24.98
N ALA A 84 6.16 0.15 -24.96
CA ALA A 84 5.54 -0.43 -26.15
C ALA A 84 5.21 0.65 -27.20
N ARG A 85 4.60 1.77 -26.81
CA ARG A 85 4.33 2.91 -27.70
C ARG A 85 5.62 3.51 -28.23
N GLY A 86 6.62 3.75 -27.38
CA GLY A 86 7.91 4.28 -27.78
C GLY A 86 8.65 3.40 -28.78
N GLN A 87 8.55 2.07 -28.64
CA GLN A 87 9.09 1.12 -29.60
C GLN A 87 8.36 1.19 -30.95
N GLY A 88 7.05 1.30 -30.94
CA GLY A 88 6.22 1.48 -32.16
C GLY A 88 6.60 2.74 -32.95
N GLU A 89 6.71 3.87 -32.25
CA GLU A 89 7.14 5.15 -32.85
C GLU A 89 8.56 5.08 -33.41
N LEU A 90 9.49 4.47 -32.68
CA LEU A 90 10.86 4.26 -33.14
C LEU A 90 10.90 3.41 -34.41
N ASN A 91 10.09 2.36 -34.50
CA ASN A 91 9.99 1.52 -35.67
C ASN A 91 9.42 2.28 -36.88
N GLN A 92 8.44 3.14 -36.68
CA GLN A 92 7.89 3.99 -37.74
C GLN A 92 8.93 4.98 -38.26
N LEU A 93 9.69 5.64 -37.38
CA LEU A 93 10.76 6.55 -37.75
C LEU A 93 11.86 5.84 -38.58
N ARG A 94 12.26 4.65 -38.12
CA ARG A 94 13.25 3.80 -38.85
C ARG A 94 12.74 3.36 -40.23
N LYS A 95 11.46 2.99 -40.31
CA LYS A 95 10.83 2.61 -41.59
C LYS A 95 10.83 3.77 -42.58
N GLY A 96 10.52 5.00 -42.13
CA GLY A 96 10.57 6.20 -42.93
C GLY A 96 11.98 6.46 -43.50
N LEU A 97 12.99 6.42 -42.66
CA LEU A 97 14.40 6.58 -43.08
C LEU A 97 14.87 5.46 -44.02
N GLY A 98 14.48 4.21 -43.74
CA GLY A 98 14.77 3.06 -44.59
C GLY A 98 14.18 3.19 -46.00
N ALA A 99 12.99 3.76 -46.13
CA ALA A 99 12.36 4.05 -47.42
C ALA A 99 13.15 5.08 -48.21
N VAL A 100 13.62 6.16 -47.58
CA VAL A 100 14.46 7.20 -48.21
C VAL A 100 15.81 6.60 -48.64
N ALA A 101 16.51 5.88 -47.76
CA ALA A 101 17.78 5.21 -48.07
C ALA A 101 17.64 4.21 -49.25
N SER A 102 16.55 3.43 -49.28
CA SER A 102 16.25 2.50 -50.36
C SER A 102 15.97 3.23 -51.69
N GLY A 103 15.34 4.41 -51.63
CA GLY A 103 15.13 5.28 -52.77
C GLY A 103 16.45 5.78 -53.35
N GLN A 104 17.32 6.30 -52.51
CA GLN A 104 18.67 6.78 -52.88
C GLN A 104 19.55 5.65 -53.47
N TYR A 105 19.53 4.46 -52.89
CA TYR A 105 20.27 3.31 -53.43
C TYR A 105 19.79 2.89 -54.81
N ARG A 106 18.47 2.88 -55.04
CA ARG A 106 17.88 2.51 -56.36
C ARG A 106 18.10 3.56 -57.44
N SER A 107 18.29 4.83 -57.08
CA SER A 107 18.58 5.90 -58.05
C SER A 107 20.03 5.93 -58.56
N GLY A 108 20.84 4.90 -58.22
CA GLY A 108 22.14 4.63 -58.85
C GLY A 108 23.33 5.37 -58.30
N SER A 109 23.40 5.58 -56.97
CA SER A 109 24.62 5.98 -56.23
C SER A 109 25.42 7.19 -56.75
N ILE A 110 24.91 7.95 -57.69
CA ILE A 110 25.56 9.25 -58.04
C ILE A 110 25.16 10.22 -56.93
N ASP A 111 26.18 10.71 -56.20
CA ASP A 111 25.94 11.72 -55.17
C ASP A 111 25.09 12.85 -55.75
N PRO A 112 23.99 13.24 -55.12
CA PRO A 112 23.14 14.33 -55.61
C PRO A 112 23.87 15.62 -55.90
N SER A 113 24.98 15.91 -55.22
CA SER A 113 25.86 17.04 -55.47
C SER A 113 26.62 16.89 -56.80
N VAL A 114 27.00 15.69 -57.19
CA VAL A 114 27.61 15.42 -58.47
C VAL A 114 26.59 15.52 -59.60
N GLN A 115 25.38 15.01 -59.36
CA GLN A 115 24.26 15.15 -60.30
C GLN A 115 23.87 16.61 -60.52
N LEU A 116 23.93 17.41 -59.45
CA LEU A 116 23.71 18.84 -59.47
C LEU A 116 24.78 19.57 -60.26
N PHE A 117 26.07 19.20 -60.06
CA PHE A 117 27.22 19.79 -60.78
C PHE A 117 27.19 19.47 -62.27
N LEU A 118 26.69 18.32 -62.68
CA LEU A 118 26.51 17.89 -64.05
C LEU A 118 25.24 18.45 -64.74
N SER A 119 24.36 19.11 -64.00
CA SER A 119 23.17 19.77 -64.60
C SER A 119 23.63 21.08 -65.28
N GLY A 120 23.64 21.09 -66.58
CA GLY A 120 24.11 22.23 -67.39
C GLY A 120 23.23 23.46 -67.42
N ASP A 121 22.29 23.62 -66.50
CA ASP A 121 21.37 24.76 -66.38
C ASP A 121 21.63 25.58 -65.10
N PRO A 122 22.28 26.75 -65.18
CA PRO A 122 22.63 27.58 -64.03
C PRO A 122 21.44 28.14 -63.24
N ASP A 123 20.31 28.37 -63.89
CA ASP A 123 19.13 28.99 -63.24
C ASP A 123 18.43 28.01 -62.32
N THR A 124 18.41 26.72 -62.64
CA THR A 124 17.86 25.67 -61.81
C THR A 124 18.86 25.12 -60.80
N TYR A 125 20.14 25.44 -60.92
CA TYR A 125 21.20 24.95 -60.04
C TYR A 125 21.00 25.37 -58.57
N LEU A 126 20.73 26.68 -58.35
CA LEU A 126 20.55 27.23 -56.99
C LEU A 126 19.30 26.71 -56.31
N GLU A 127 18.19 26.54 -57.05
CA GLU A 127 16.95 25.95 -56.51
C GLU A 127 17.14 24.49 -56.09
N LYS A 128 17.82 23.70 -56.93
CA LYS A 128 18.14 22.32 -56.65
C LYS A 128 19.11 22.18 -55.47
N ALA A 129 20.12 23.06 -55.38
CA ALA A 129 21.07 23.11 -54.27
C ALA A 129 20.37 23.43 -52.96
N ALA A 130 19.50 24.44 -52.94
CA ALA A 130 18.70 24.80 -51.76
C ALA A 130 17.76 23.66 -51.32
N THR A 131 17.16 22.94 -52.27
CA THR A 131 16.29 21.79 -52.00
C THR A 131 17.09 20.62 -51.39
N LEU A 132 18.31 20.35 -51.88
CA LEU A 132 19.21 19.32 -51.34
C LEU A 132 19.70 19.67 -49.94
N ASP A 133 20.08 20.93 -49.70
CA ASP A 133 20.48 21.39 -48.36
C ASP A 133 19.33 21.24 -47.37
N GLN A 134 18.13 21.66 -47.76
CA GLN A 134 16.93 21.48 -46.92
C GLN A 134 16.59 20.02 -46.66
N LEU A 135 16.77 19.12 -47.65
CA LEU A 135 16.56 17.69 -47.49
C LEU A 135 17.59 17.08 -46.56
N SER A 136 18.86 17.45 -46.70
CA SER A 136 19.98 17.02 -45.84
C SER A 136 19.77 17.47 -44.41
N GLY A 137 19.33 18.71 -44.18
CA GLY A 137 18.95 19.24 -42.86
C GLY A 137 17.83 18.44 -42.21
N LYS A 138 16.76 18.14 -42.97
CA LYS A 138 15.65 17.30 -42.47
C LYS A 138 16.09 15.87 -42.11
N GLN A 139 16.96 15.28 -42.93
CA GLN A 139 17.50 13.94 -42.63
C GLN A 139 18.35 13.93 -41.35
N ALA A 140 19.21 14.95 -41.17
CA ALA A 140 20.01 15.09 -39.94
C ALA A 140 19.13 15.27 -38.70
N GLU A 141 18.07 16.04 -38.81
CA GLU A 141 17.09 16.26 -37.74
C GLU A 141 16.32 14.97 -37.40
N GLN A 142 15.91 14.19 -38.40
CA GLN A 142 15.27 12.89 -38.23
C GLN A 142 16.22 11.87 -37.53
N LEU A 143 17.48 11.82 -37.92
CA LEU A 143 18.48 10.95 -37.30
C LEU A 143 18.70 11.34 -35.83
N LYS A 144 18.80 12.64 -35.54
CA LYS A 144 18.87 13.14 -34.16
C LYS A 144 17.64 12.75 -33.37
N GLY A 145 16.44 12.91 -33.93
CA GLY A 145 15.18 12.51 -33.32
C GLY A 145 15.12 11.01 -33.00
N ILE A 146 15.62 10.15 -33.90
CA ILE A 146 15.75 8.70 -33.64
C ILE A 146 16.72 8.42 -32.50
N ALA A 147 17.89 9.06 -32.48
CA ALA A 147 18.87 8.88 -31.42
C ALA A 147 18.33 9.31 -30.05
N ASP A 148 17.64 10.45 -30.00
CA ASP A 148 16.97 10.93 -28.78
C ASP A 148 15.89 9.97 -28.31
N LYS A 149 15.07 9.48 -29.23
CA LYS A 149 14.02 8.49 -28.94
C LYS A 149 14.60 7.18 -28.42
N GLN A 150 15.68 6.70 -29.01
CA GLN A 150 16.40 5.50 -28.53
C GLN A 150 16.92 5.66 -27.09
N ARG A 151 17.52 6.83 -26.80
CA ARG A 151 18.01 7.10 -25.42
C ARG A 151 16.87 7.13 -24.41
N ARG A 152 15.77 7.80 -24.73
CA ARG A 152 14.58 7.84 -23.89
C ARG A 152 14.00 6.45 -23.66
N LEU A 153 13.83 5.68 -24.71
CA LEU A 153 13.30 4.31 -24.62
C LEU A 153 14.21 3.39 -23.81
N ALA A 154 15.54 3.55 -23.90
CA ALA A 154 16.49 2.79 -23.08
C ALA A 154 16.35 3.16 -21.59
N GLN A 155 16.14 4.43 -21.27
CA GLN A 155 15.90 4.89 -19.90
C GLN A 155 14.57 4.33 -19.36
N GLU A 156 13.48 4.43 -20.12
CA GLU A 156 12.16 3.90 -19.73
C GLU A 156 12.18 2.39 -19.49
N ARG A 157 12.93 1.62 -20.31
CA ARG A 157 13.15 0.19 -20.10
C ARG A 157 13.94 -0.12 -18.84
N ALA A 158 14.97 0.66 -18.55
CA ALA A 158 15.75 0.48 -17.32
C ALA A 158 14.92 0.77 -16.08
N GLU A 159 14.08 1.81 -16.12
CA GLU A 159 13.14 2.15 -15.06
C GLU A 159 12.08 1.06 -14.87
N ALA A 160 11.45 0.59 -15.93
CA ALA A 160 10.49 -0.52 -15.88
C ALA A 160 11.11 -1.79 -15.28
N SER A 161 12.35 -2.12 -15.67
CA SER A 161 13.07 -3.28 -15.11
C SER A 161 13.40 -3.12 -13.62
N ALA A 162 13.69 -1.90 -13.15
CA ALA A 162 13.89 -1.62 -11.73
C ALA A 162 12.58 -1.81 -10.95
N LYS A 163 11.47 -1.23 -11.43
CA LYS A 163 10.14 -1.35 -10.83
C LYS A 163 9.63 -2.80 -10.76
N ILE A 164 9.92 -3.61 -11.79
CA ILE A 164 9.58 -5.06 -11.77
C ILE A 164 10.36 -5.79 -10.67
N ARG A 165 11.61 -5.44 -10.43
CA ARG A 165 12.38 -6.03 -9.31
C ARG A 165 11.79 -5.63 -7.96
N ASP A 166 11.49 -4.33 -7.79
CA ASP A 166 10.87 -3.81 -6.57
C ASP A 166 9.52 -4.50 -6.30
N LEU A 167 8.71 -4.71 -7.35
CA LEU A 167 7.43 -5.45 -7.26
C LEU A 167 7.64 -6.90 -6.83
N THR A 168 8.70 -7.54 -7.30
CA THR A 168 9.02 -8.93 -6.92
C THR A 168 9.43 -9.02 -5.45
N GLU A 169 10.25 -8.08 -4.97
CA GLU A 169 10.64 -7.98 -3.56
C GLU A 169 9.43 -7.69 -2.66
N THR A 170 8.56 -6.79 -3.08
CA THR A 170 7.31 -6.46 -2.37
C THR A 170 6.39 -7.67 -2.26
N ARG A 171 6.23 -8.46 -3.33
CA ARG A 171 5.45 -9.71 -3.31
C ARG A 171 6.02 -10.74 -2.35
N LYS A 172 7.34 -10.85 -2.26
CA LYS A 172 7.99 -11.72 -1.27
C LYS A 172 7.71 -11.24 0.15
N ALA A 173 7.89 -9.95 0.41
CA ALA A 173 7.60 -9.37 1.73
C ALA A 173 6.14 -9.59 2.16
N LEU A 174 5.19 -9.53 1.24
CA LEU A 174 3.78 -9.88 1.49
C LEU A 174 3.62 -11.34 1.90
N GLY A 175 4.30 -12.26 1.22
CA GLY A 175 4.30 -13.67 1.58
C GLY A 175 4.80 -13.90 3.01
N ASP A 176 5.95 -13.33 3.34
CA ASP A 176 6.57 -13.43 4.66
C ASP A 176 5.64 -12.85 5.77
N LYS A 177 5.00 -11.71 5.52
CA LYS A 177 4.04 -11.12 6.47
C LYS A 177 2.78 -11.95 6.65
N LYS A 178 2.26 -12.51 5.57
CA LYS A 178 1.12 -13.44 5.63
C LYS A 178 1.42 -14.66 6.47
N ASP A 179 2.62 -15.23 6.33
CA ASP A 179 3.03 -16.41 7.08
C ASP A 179 3.29 -16.06 8.56
N GLU A 180 3.83 -14.88 8.87
CA GLU A 180 3.94 -14.35 10.23
C GLU A 180 2.56 -14.27 10.91
N ILE A 181 1.55 -13.68 10.25
CA ILE A 181 0.18 -13.55 10.79
C ILE A 181 -0.40 -14.95 11.06
N LYS A 182 -0.31 -15.86 10.09
CA LYS A 182 -0.81 -17.23 10.24
C LYS A 182 -0.14 -17.96 11.38
N GLY A 183 1.18 -17.80 11.54
CA GLY A 183 1.94 -18.41 12.63
C GLY A 183 1.43 -17.95 13.99
N LYS A 184 1.26 -16.63 14.19
CA LYS A 184 0.74 -16.07 15.44
C LYS A 184 -0.69 -16.54 15.75
N LEU A 185 -1.55 -16.60 14.75
CA LEU A 185 -2.92 -17.10 14.91
C LEU A 185 -2.95 -18.61 15.25
N ALA A 186 -2.09 -19.41 14.63
CA ALA A 186 -1.95 -20.83 14.92
C ALA A 186 -1.45 -21.06 16.36
N GLU A 187 -0.44 -20.32 16.79
CA GLU A 187 0.08 -20.38 18.16
C GLU A 187 -0.99 -19.99 19.19
N ALA A 188 -1.75 -18.93 18.92
CA ALA A 188 -2.88 -18.54 19.76
C ALA A 188 -3.93 -19.66 19.87
N GLN A 189 -4.24 -20.31 18.74
CA GLN A 189 -5.18 -21.43 18.71
C GLN A 189 -4.65 -22.66 19.48
N GLU A 190 -3.37 -22.97 19.36
CA GLU A 190 -2.73 -24.05 20.14
C GLU A 190 -2.81 -23.77 21.63
N LEU A 191 -2.51 -22.54 22.07
CA LEU A 191 -2.66 -22.13 23.46
C LEU A 191 -4.10 -22.27 23.97
N LEU A 192 -5.08 -21.88 23.20
CA LEU A 192 -6.51 -22.06 23.52
C LEU A 192 -6.86 -23.56 23.64
N ASN A 193 -6.25 -24.41 22.82
CA ASN A 193 -6.46 -25.88 22.90
C ASN A 193 -5.86 -26.53 24.15
N THR A 194 -4.94 -25.88 24.85
CA THR A 194 -4.42 -26.33 26.14
C THR A 194 -5.45 -26.18 27.28
N LEU A 195 -6.48 -25.39 27.10
CA LEU A 195 -7.56 -25.17 28.05
C LEU A 195 -8.58 -26.34 27.98
N THR A 196 -9.21 -26.63 29.11
CA THR A 196 -10.34 -27.56 29.15
C THR A 196 -11.53 -27.06 28.34
N ALA A 197 -12.42 -27.93 27.91
CA ALA A 197 -13.64 -27.55 27.21
C ALA A 197 -14.49 -26.51 27.98
N LYS A 198 -14.55 -26.66 29.32
CA LYS A 198 -15.28 -25.73 30.21
C LYS A 198 -14.62 -24.37 30.25
N GLU A 199 -13.30 -24.28 30.28
CA GLU A 199 -12.55 -23.01 30.28
C GLU A 199 -12.69 -22.28 28.94
N ARG A 200 -12.56 -23.00 27.81
CA ARG A 200 -12.82 -22.46 26.48
C ARG A 200 -14.23 -21.94 26.35
N ALA A 201 -15.24 -22.72 26.76
CA ALA A 201 -16.62 -22.29 26.73
C ALA A 201 -16.87 -21.02 27.58
N ALA A 202 -16.19 -20.89 28.72
CA ALA A 202 -16.28 -19.71 29.58
C ALA A 202 -15.62 -18.45 28.92
N LEU A 203 -14.52 -18.62 28.19
CA LEU A 203 -13.92 -17.52 27.41
C LEU A 203 -14.84 -17.10 26.25
N GLN A 204 -15.34 -18.08 25.49
CA GLN A 204 -16.27 -17.83 24.38
C GLN A 204 -17.56 -17.14 24.88
N ALA A 205 -18.13 -17.61 25.97
CA ALA A 205 -19.32 -16.99 26.57
C ALA A 205 -19.08 -15.52 27.01
N LYS A 206 -17.84 -15.18 27.38
CA LYS A 206 -17.46 -13.79 27.69
C LYS A 206 -17.42 -12.93 26.40
N GLU A 207 -16.82 -13.41 25.33
CA GLU A 207 -16.81 -12.73 24.02
C GLU A 207 -18.24 -12.60 23.46
N ASP A 208 -19.04 -13.67 23.51
CA ASP A 208 -20.45 -13.64 23.07
C ASP A 208 -21.28 -12.65 23.88
N ARG A 209 -20.97 -12.49 25.16
CA ARG A 209 -21.65 -11.50 26.01
C ARG A 209 -21.22 -10.08 25.64
N ALA A 210 -19.92 -9.86 25.37
CA ALA A 210 -19.41 -8.59 24.87
C ALA A 210 -20.02 -8.24 23.50
N ASN A 211 -20.12 -9.21 22.58
CA ASN A 211 -20.74 -9.02 21.28
C ASN A 211 -22.25 -8.67 21.35
N ARG A 212 -22.98 -9.22 22.36
CA ARG A 212 -24.42 -8.95 22.57
C ARG A 212 -24.71 -7.74 23.45
N SER A 213 -23.71 -7.07 24.01
CA SER A 213 -23.93 -5.91 24.87
C SER A 213 -24.27 -4.62 24.11
N ASN A 214 -24.17 -4.62 22.78
CA ASN A 214 -24.38 -3.45 21.92
C ASN A 214 -25.75 -2.77 22.11
N ASP A 215 -26.83 -3.53 22.30
CA ASP A 215 -28.19 -3.00 22.47
C ASP A 215 -28.41 -2.22 23.79
N ARG A 216 -27.43 -2.32 24.72
CA ARG A 216 -27.50 -1.68 26.04
C ARG A 216 -26.49 -0.54 26.20
N VAL A 217 -25.74 -0.24 25.15
CA VAL A 217 -24.72 0.83 25.19
C VAL A 217 -25.41 2.17 25.15
N ASN A 218 -25.22 2.98 26.19
CA ASN A 218 -25.64 4.37 26.20
C ASN A 218 -24.59 5.22 25.47
N LEU A 219 -24.95 5.78 24.31
CA LEU A 219 -24.11 6.62 23.50
C LEU A 219 -24.20 8.12 23.90
N GLY A 220 -25.05 8.47 24.83
CA GLY A 220 -25.28 9.87 25.19
C GLY A 220 -26.00 10.67 24.10
N ASP A 221 -26.04 11.98 24.29
CA ASP A 221 -26.68 12.93 23.38
C ASP A 221 -25.66 13.74 22.55
N ASP A 222 -24.43 13.22 22.40
CA ASP A 222 -23.38 13.89 21.67
C ASP A 222 -23.74 14.06 20.19
N VAL A 223 -23.55 15.30 19.68
CA VAL A 223 -23.82 15.62 18.28
C VAL A 223 -22.57 15.37 17.43
N PRO A 224 -22.69 14.67 16.29
CA PRO A 224 -21.58 14.48 15.35
C PRO A 224 -20.97 15.82 14.91
N ALA A 225 -19.64 15.83 14.69
CA ALA A 225 -18.92 17.02 14.23
C ALA A 225 -19.26 17.42 12.79
N SER A 226 -19.67 16.44 11.96
CA SER A 226 -19.99 16.63 10.55
C SER A 226 -21.07 15.63 10.10
N GLN A 227 -21.79 15.98 9.03
CA GLN A 227 -22.73 15.04 8.38
C GLN A 227 -22.02 13.78 7.88
N ARG A 228 -20.77 13.93 7.42
CA ARG A 228 -19.94 12.82 6.94
C ARG A 228 -19.56 11.88 8.07
N GLY A 229 -19.11 12.41 9.21
CA GLY A 229 -18.83 11.62 10.40
C GLY A 229 -20.07 10.88 10.90
N ALA A 230 -21.24 11.54 10.90
CA ALA A 230 -22.53 10.91 11.25
C ALA A 230 -22.87 9.76 10.30
N ALA A 231 -22.73 9.97 8.98
CA ALA A 231 -23.01 8.95 7.98
C ALA A 231 -22.06 7.76 8.09
N ALA A 232 -20.75 8.02 8.31
CA ALA A 232 -19.76 6.97 8.51
C ALA A 232 -20.06 6.13 9.75
N LEU A 233 -20.37 6.77 10.88
CA LEU A 233 -20.77 6.07 12.10
C LEU A 233 -22.03 5.24 11.89
N SER A 234 -23.05 5.77 11.25
CA SER A 234 -24.29 5.06 10.93
C SER A 234 -24.04 3.84 10.04
N ALA A 235 -23.18 3.98 9.02
CA ALA A 235 -22.77 2.86 8.18
C ALA A 235 -22.06 1.76 8.97
N ALA A 236 -21.13 2.13 9.87
CA ALA A 236 -20.43 1.17 10.73
C ALA A 236 -21.38 0.50 11.73
N GLN A 237 -22.35 1.21 12.29
CA GLN A 237 -23.38 0.67 13.19
C GLN A 237 -24.20 -0.44 12.52
N ALA A 238 -24.53 -0.29 11.23
CA ALA A 238 -25.21 -1.32 10.45
C ALA A 238 -24.37 -2.60 10.26
N LYS A 239 -23.10 -2.59 10.64
CA LYS A 239 -22.17 -3.73 10.58
C LYS A 239 -21.86 -4.35 11.94
N ILE A 240 -22.52 -3.90 13.00
CA ILE A 240 -22.42 -4.56 14.30
C ILE A 240 -22.76 -6.04 14.16
N GLY A 241 -21.96 -6.91 14.78
CA GLY A 241 -22.07 -8.37 14.66
C GLY A 241 -21.32 -8.98 13.48
N SER A 242 -20.82 -8.20 12.53
CA SER A 242 -19.95 -8.71 11.46
C SER A 242 -18.65 -9.24 12.04
N PRO A 243 -18.13 -10.40 11.57
CA PRO A 243 -16.92 -11.00 12.14
C PRO A 243 -15.67 -10.20 11.79
N TYR A 244 -14.71 -10.21 12.71
CA TYR A 244 -13.35 -9.77 12.41
C TYR A 244 -12.66 -10.79 11.50
N VAL A 245 -12.09 -10.31 10.42
CA VAL A 245 -11.20 -11.08 9.53
C VAL A 245 -10.03 -10.19 9.14
N TRP A 246 -8.80 -10.61 9.41
CA TRP A 246 -7.61 -9.86 9.07
C TRP A 246 -7.55 -9.53 7.56
N GLY A 247 -7.17 -8.29 7.21
CA GLY A 247 -7.09 -7.80 5.83
C GLY A 247 -8.45 -7.54 5.15
N ALA A 248 -9.59 -7.77 5.84
CA ALA A 248 -10.91 -7.59 5.26
C ALA A 248 -11.39 -6.14 5.34
N THR A 249 -12.05 -5.70 4.24
CA THR A 249 -12.57 -4.32 4.05
C THR A 249 -14.08 -4.30 3.81
N GLY A 250 -14.80 -5.34 4.23
CA GLY A 250 -16.25 -5.44 4.10
C GLY A 250 -16.72 -6.08 2.79
N PRO A 251 -18.03 -6.12 2.56
CA PRO A 251 -19.13 -5.65 3.43
C PRO A 251 -19.55 -6.66 4.50
N SER A 252 -19.06 -7.91 4.52
CA SER A 252 -19.49 -8.99 5.42
C SER A 252 -18.53 -9.28 6.57
N SER A 253 -17.29 -8.83 6.49
CA SER A 253 -16.26 -8.98 7.51
C SER A 253 -15.27 -7.82 7.44
N PHE A 254 -14.60 -7.51 8.53
CA PHE A 254 -13.74 -6.34 8.64
C PHE A 254 -12.54 -6.63 9.53
N ASP A 255 -11.39 -5.97 9.24
CA ASP A 255 -10.41 -5.65 10.27
C ASP A 255 -10.66 -4.21 10.79
N CYS A 256 -9.87 -3.74 11.75
CA CYS A 256 -10.07 -2.44 12.38
C CYS A 256 -10.07 -1.27 11.39
N SER A 257 -9.02 -1.13 10.59
CA SER A 257 -8.86 -0.07 9.59
C SER A 257 -9.74 -0.29 8.35
N GLY A 258 -10.11 -1.53 8.05
CA GLY A 258 -11.05 -1.88 7.00
C GLY A 258 -12.49 -1.45 7.32
N LEU A 259 -12.90 -1.54 8.60
CA LEU A 259 -14.21 -1.04 9.03
C LEU A 259 -14.31 0.48 8.89
N THR A 260 -13.31 1.20 9.36
CA THR A 260 -13.28 2.67 9.31
C THR A 260 -13.21 3.18 7.87
N SER A 261 -12.35 2.61 7.03
CA SER A 261 -12.25 2.99 5.61
C SER A 261 -13.53 2.68 4.84
N TRP A 262 -14.15 1.52 5.08
CA TRP A 262 -15.43 1.17 4.47
C TRP A 262 -16.55 2.11 4.91
N ALA A 263 -16.63 2.42 6.19
CA ALA A 263 -17.66 3.29 6.75
C ALA A 263 -17.59 4.70 6.15
N TYR A 264 -16.40 5.28 6.09
CA TYR A 264 -16.18 6.58 5.46
C TYR A 264 -16.40 6.55 3.94
N GLN A 265 -16.10 5.44 3.27
CA GLN A 265 -16.43 5.28 1.86
C GLN A 265 -17.96 5.34 1.62
N GLN A 266 -18.78 4.75 2.52
CA GLN A 266 -20.23 4.88 2.45
C GLN A 266 -20.70 6.33 2.66
N ALA A 267 -19.92 7.12 3.39
CA ALA A 267 -20.15 8.56 3.59
C ALA A 267 -19.56 9.44 2.47
N GLY A 268 -19.07 8.83 1.38
CA GLY A 268 -18.49 9.54 0.23
C GLY A 268 -17.07 10.05 0.43
N GLN A 269 -16.34 9.55 1.44
CA GLN A 269 -14.96 9.90 1.73
C GLN A 269 -14.05 8.67 1.68
N SER A 270 -13.04 8.68 0.81
CA SER A 270 -12.02 7.64 0.82
C SER A 270 -11.00 7.89 1.92
N LEU A 271 -10.71 6.87 2.71
CA LEU A 271 -9.60 6.84 3.66
C LEU A 271 -8.50 5.90 3.17
N PRO A 272 -7.25 6.13 3.57
CA PRO A 272 -6.16 5.17 3.37
C PRO A 272 -6.48 3.80 3.99
N ARG A 273 -5.72 2.77 3.57
CA ARG A 273 -5.99 1.40 4.00
C ARG A 273 -5.58 1.13 5.44
N THR A 274 -4.47 1.69 5.90
CA THR A 274 -3.89 1.38 7.21
C THR A 274 -4.32 2.38 8.27
N SER A 275 -4.40 1.94 9.53
CA SER A 275 -4.68 2.81 10.68
C SER A 275 -3.65 3.92 10.83
N GLN A 276 -2.37 3.63 10.56
CA GLN A 276 -1.27 4.61 10.61
C GLN A 276 -1.44 5.73 9.57
N GLU A 277 -1.89 5.39 8.37
CA GLU A 277 -2.17 6.40 7.33
C GLU A 277 -3.46 7.17 7.62
N GLN A 278 -4.49 6.49 8.16
CA GLN A 278 -5.75 7.12 8.59
C GLN A 278 -5.53 8.12 9.73
N ALA A 279 -4.47 7.95 10.52
CA ALA A 279 -4.04 8.91 11.54
C ALA A 279 -3.73 10.31 10.97
N ASN A 280 -3.48 10.40 9.66
CA ASN A 280 -3.18 11.65 8.95
C ASN A 280 -4.31 12.10 8.01
N ALA A 281 -5.48 11.45 8.06
CA ALA A 281 -6.57 11.70 7.11
C ALA A 281 -7.42 12.95 7.46
N GLY A 282 -7.10 13.64 8.55
CA GLY A 282 -7.88 14.81 8.98
C GLY A 282 -7.19 15.61 10.09
N THR A 283 -8.00 16.32 10.88
CA THR A 283 -7.51 17.14 11.99
C THR A 283 -7.36 16.32 13.26
N ARG A 284 -6.17 16.32 13.85
CA ARG A 284 -5.86 15.63 15.10
C ARG A 284 -6.59 16.25 16.30
N ILE A 285 -7.14 15.39 17.16
CA ILE A 285 -7.87 15.72 18.39
C ILE A 285 -7.13 15.06 19.56
N SER A 286 -6.44 15.86 20.38
CA SER A 286 -5.59 15.33 21.45
C SER A 286 -6.36 14.94 22.71
N SER A 287 -7.48 15.61 23.02
CA SER A 287 -8.29 15.33 24.20
C SER A 287 -9.46 14.40 23.88
N GLN A 288 -9.71 13.41 24.75
CA GLN A 288 -10.89 12.56 24.67
C GLN A 288 -12.19 13.36 24.80
N ASP A 289 -12.20 14.41 25.62
CA ASP A 289 -13.41 15.25 25.84
C ASP A 289 -13.80 16.07 24.59
N ALA A 290 -12.87 16.26 23.64
CA ALA A 290 -13.12 16.97 22.40
C ALA A 290 -13.59 16.05 21.26
N LEU A 291 -13.63 14.74 21.51
CA LEU A 291 -14.13 13.75 20.53
C LEU A 291 -15.63 13.93 20.30
N LYS A 292 -16.03 13.73 19.06
CA LYS A 292 -17.43 13.74 18.64
C LYS A 292 -17.78 12.48 17.85
N PRO A 293 -19.03 12.02 17.91
CA PRO A 293 -19.46 10.85 17.15
C PRO A 293 -19.06 10.95 15.67
N GLY A 294 -18.44 9.88 15.18
CA GLY A 294 -17.85 9.81 13.84
C GLY A 294 -16.34 10.07 13.78
N ASP A 295 -15.72 10.71 14.79
CA ASP A 295 -14.26 10.86 14.79
C ASP A 295 -13.57 9.49 14.81
N LEU A 296 -12.45 9.38 14.08
CA LEU A 296 -11.56 8.22 14.18
C LEU A 296 -10.82 8.26 15.51
N VAL A 297 -10.63 7.13 16.15
CA VAL A 297 -9.89 7.01 17.41
C VAL A 297 -8.75 6.03 17.22
N LEU A 298 -7.53 6.48 17.47
CA LEU A 298 -6.29 5.73 17.33
C LEU A 298 -5.83 5.20 18.70
N PHE A 299 -5.39 3.95 18.72
CA PHE A 299 -4.93 3.27 19.92
C PHE A 299 -3.53 2.72 19.72
N TYR A 300 -2.83 2.47 20.85
CA TYR A 300 -1.46 1.98 20.95
C TYR A 300 -0.41 2.92 20.34
N GLY A 301 0.81 2.87 20.85
CA GLY A 301 1.88 3.80 20.46
C GLY A 301 2.33 3.67 19.00
N ASP A 302 2.16 2.52 18.39
CA ASP A 302 2.42 2.24 16.97
C ASP A 302 1.18 2.41 16.08
N LEU A 303 0.05 2.83 16.65
CA LEU A 303 -1.22 3.13 15.97
C LEU A 303 -1.79 1.95 15.17
N HIS A 304 -1.54 0.70 15.60
CA HIS A 304 -2.01 -0.48 14.89
C HIS A 304 -3.51 -0.75 15.02
N HIS A 305 -4.22 -0.05 15.93
CA HIS A 305 -5.66 -0.21 16.14
C HIS A 305 -6.42 1.10 16.00
N ILE A 306 -7.62 1.03 15.41
CA ILE A 306 -8.49 2.17 15.13
C ILE A 306 -9.97 1.79 15.23
N GLY A 307 -10.80 2.76 15.62
CA GLY A 307 -12.25 2.66 15.59
C GLY A 307 -12.93 4.01 15.37
N LEU A 308 -14.23 4.03 15.40
CA LEU A 308 -15.08 5.22 15.30
C LEU A 308 -15.60 5.60 16.68
N TYR A 309 -15.38 6.83 17.13
CA TYR A 309 -16.02 7.34 18.35
C TYR A 309 -17.53 7.37 18.16
N ALA A 310 -18.26 6.81 19.11
CA ALA A 310 -19.70 6.67 19.03
C ALA A 310 -20.46 7.57 20.00
N GLY A 311 -19.76 8.29 20.88
CA GLY A 311 -20.30 9.09 21.96
C GLY A 311 -20.12 8.42 23.32
N ASN A 312 -20.19 9.21 24.39
CA ASN A 312 -20.16 8.75 25.78
C ASN A 312 -19.00 7.77 26.10
N GLY A 313 -17.81 8.06 25.58
CA GLY A 313 -16.62 7.22 25.80
C GLY A 313 -16.68 5.83 25.15
N GLN A 314 -17.55 5.63 24.16
CA GLN A 314 -17.68 4.38 23.40
C GLN A 314 -17.03 4.50 22.02
N VAL A 315 -16.39 3.43 21.59
CA VAL A 315 -15.79 3.27 20.26
C VAL A 315 -16.41 2.06 19.58
N LEU A 316 -16.83 2.25 18.33
CA LEU A 316 -17.27 1.18 17.45
C LEU A 316 -16.09 0.69 16.63
N HIS A 317 -15.72 -0.57 16.75
CA HIS A 317 -14.56 -1.13 16.09
C HIS A 317 -14.73 -2.63 15.75
N ALA A 318 -13.82 -3.15 14.94
CA ALA A 318 -13.59 -4.58 14.75
C ALA A 318 -12.38 -4.98 15.62
N PRO A 319 -12.58 -5.69 16.76
CA PRO A 319 -11.55 -5.74 17.81
C PRO A 319 -10.41 -6.72 17.53
N LYS A 320 -10.70 -7.98 17.21
CA LYS A 320 -9.69 -9.04 17.02
C LYS A 320 -10.29 -10.31 16.42
N PRO A 321 -9.49 -11.27 15.95
CA PRO A 321 -9.97 -12.57 15.49
C PRO A 321 -10.84 -13.29 16.52
N GLY A 322 -11.97 -13.83 16.07
CA GLY A 322 -12.96 -14.51 16.93
C GLY A 322 -13.96 -13.58 17.63
N ALA A 323 -13.82 -12.27 17.46
CA ALA A 323 -14.81 -11.27 17.91
C ALA A 323 -15.56 -10.68 16.72
N ALA A 324 -16.63 -9.95 17.04
CA ALA A 324 -17.42 -9.23 16.04
C ALA A 324 -17.30 -7.71 16.22
N VAL A 325 -17.67 -6.97 15.19
CA VAL A 325 -17.82 -5.51 15.25
C VAL A 325 -18.77 -5.17 16.40
N ARG A 326 -18.31 -4.32 17.30
CA ARG A 326 -19.03 -3.97 18.52
C ARG A 326 -18.62 -2.63 19.10
N TYR A 327 -19.40 -2.13 20.04
CA TYR A 327 -18.96 -1.05 20.92
C TYR A 327 -18.02 -1.57 22.01
N GLU A 328 -17.05 -0.77 22.37
CA GLU A 328 -16.17 -1.00 23.51
C GLU A 328 -15.80 0.34 24.16
N SER A 329 -15.55 0.34 25.47
CA SER A 329 -15.08 1.55 26.14
C SER A 329 -13.72 1.99 25.59
N ILE A 330 -13.58 3.28 25.28
CA ILE A 330 -12.32 3.90 24.83
C ILE A 330 -11.18 3.67 25.84
N ASN A 331 -11.50 3.44 27.11
CA ASN A 331 -10.52 3.21 28.17
C ASN A 331 -10.03 1.76 28.27
N ASN A 332 -10.58 0.83 27.48
CA ASN A 332 -10.14 -0.55 27.46
C ASN A 332 -8.85 -0.78 26.67
N MET A 333 -8.44 0.21 25.89
CA MET A 333 -7.23 0.20 25.04
C MET A 333 -6.41 1.47 25.28
N PRO A 334 -5.07 1.44 25.09
CA PRO A 334 -4.23 2.61 25.22
C PRO A 334 -4.57 3.68 24.19
N TYR A 335 -5.37 4.67 24.59
CA TYR A 335 -5.77 5.81 23.75
C TYR A 335 -4.57 6.68 23.39
N MET A 336 -4.47 7.09 22.14
CA MET A 336 -3.44 8.01 21.64
C MET A 336 -4.01 9.39 21.28
N PHE A 337 -4.93 9.43 20.32
CA PHE A 337 -5.61 10.65 19.88
C PHE A 337 -6.78 10.30 18.95
N GLY A 338 -7.64 11.30 18.69
CA GLY A 338 -8.66 11.22 17.65
C GLY A 338 -8.25 11.94 16.37
N VAL A 339 -8.97 11.64 15.28
CA VAL A 339 -8.84 12.34 13.99
C VAL A 339 -10.24 12.67 13.47
N ARG A 340 -10.47 13.95 13.17
CA ARG A 340 -11.73 14.43 12.55
C ARG A 340 -11.52 14.59 11.06
N VAL A 341 -12.27 13.81 10.29
CA VAL A 341 -12.24 13.78 8.82
C VAL A 341 -13.31 14.70 8.22
#